data_25947df4b0e3aa5963118c593c964934
#
_entry.id   25947df4b0e3aa5963118c593c964934
#
_cell.length_a   1.000
_cell.length_b   1.000
_cell.length_c   1.000
_cell.angle_alpha   90.00
_cell.angle_beta   90.00
_cell.angle_gamma   90.00
#
_symmetry.space_group_name_H-M   'P 1'
#
loop_
_entity.id
_entity.type
_entity.pdbx_description
1 polymer ?
#
loop_
_entity_poly.entity_id
_entity_poly.type
_entity_poly.pdbx_seq_one_letter_code
_entity_poly.pdbx_strand_id
1 'polypeptide(L)'
;MPLVDLSSITPKEIVPGYKARFIHTENMTFSYLDVKAGSALKEHSHPHEQVAHVLEGRFQLTLAGEPIEFGPGEVIVIPSNVPHSGMAITDCVLLDVFYPVREDYRAL
;
A
#
# COMPACT_ATOMS: atom_id res chain seq x y z
N MET A 1 14.93 19.35 9.09
CA MET A 1 13.65 19.20 9.80
C MET A 1 13.10 17.83 9.57
N PRO A 2 12.76 17.02 10.65
CA PRO A 2 12.17 15.70 10.48
C PRO A 2 10.67 15.72 10.15
N LEU A 3 10.01 16.87 10.28
CA LEU A 3 8.56 16.95 10.01
C LEU A 3 8.29 16.92 8.51
N VAL A 4 7.36 16.04 8.10
CA VAL A 4 6.87 15.97 6.74
C VAL A 4 5.36 16.20 6.77
N ASP A 5 4.89 17.16 5.98
CA ASP A 5 3.46 17.39 5.78
C ASP A 5 3.04 16.61 4.52
N LEU A 6 2.23 15.57 4.71
CA LEU A 6 1.78 14.73 3.60
C LEU A 6 1.05 15.54 2.52
N SER A 7 0.31 16.59 2.92
CA SER A 7 -0.42 17.41 1.96
C SER A 7 0.50 18.16 1.00
N SER A 8 1.78 18.32 1.36
CA SER A 8 2.78 18.98 0.49
C SER A 8 3.33 18.05 -0.60
N ILE A 9 3.03 16.76 -0.53
CA ILE A 9 3.49 15.77 -1.49
C ILE A 9 2.43 15.58 -2.57
N THR A 10 2.81 15.83 -3.82
CA THR A 10 1.92 15.58 -4.96
C THR A 10 1.75 14.06 -5.13
N PRO A 11 0.52 13.54 -5.07
CA PRO A 11 0.33 12.10 -5.24
C PRO A 11 0.64 11.65 -6.66
N LYS A 12 1.13 10.43 -6.81
CA LYS A 12 1.39 9.79 -8.09
C LYS A 12 0.46 8.61 -8.27
N GLU A 13 -0.18 8.50 -9.44
CA GLU A 13 -0.98 7.34 -9.77
C GLU A 13 -0.05 6.21 -10.21
N ILE A 14 0.13 5.22 -9.34
CA ILE A 14 1.06 4.10 -9.58
C ILE A 14 0.44 3.03 -10.47
N VAL A 15 -0.86 2.83 -10.35
CA VAL A 15 -1.70 2.03 -11.25
C VAL A 15 -3.08 2.69 -11.27
N PRO A 16 -3.95 2.39 -12.26
CA PRO A 16 -5.26 3.04 -12.32
C PRO A 16 -6.04 2.94 -11.02
N GLY A 17 -6.43 4.08 -10.47
CA GLY A 17 -7.20 4.19 -9.24
C GLY A 17 -6.39 4.20 -7.95
N TYR A 18 -5.06 4.05 -8.01
CA TYR A 18 -4.17 4.05 -6.84
C TYR A 18 -3.26 5.26 -6.89
N LYS A 19 -3.53 6.26 -6.07
CA LYS A 19 -2.71 7.47 -5.97
C LYS A 19 -1.90 7.45 -4.69
N ALA A 20 -0.59 7.49 -4.81
CA ALA A 20 0.34 7.28 -3.70
C ALA A 20 1.12 8.55 -3.34
N ARG A 21 1.28 8.76 -2.04
CA ARG A 21 2.27 9.65 -1.47
C ARG A 21 3.27 8.80 -0.70
N PHE A 22 4.55 8.97 -0.98
CA PHE A 22 5.60 8.15 -0.37
C PHE A 22 6.42 8.92 0.64
N ILE A 23 6.74 8.26 1.75
CA ILE A 23 7.79 8.69 2.68
C ILE A 23 8.83 7.59 2.67
N HIS A 24 10.06 7.95 2.34
CA HIS A 24 11.20 7.04 2.37
C HIS A 24 12.14 7.45 3.49
N THR A 25 12.46 6.51 4.37
CA THR A 25 13.52 6.65 5.34
C THR A 25 14.77 5.95 4.80
N GLU A 26 15.81 5.86 5.59
CA GLU A 26 16.99 5.10 5.19
C GLU A 26 16.66 3.63 4.92
N ASN A 27 15.77 3.04 5.72
CA ASN A 27 15.52 1.60 5.68
C ASN A 27 14.09 1.22 5.29
N MET A 28 13.17 2.16 5.24
CA MET A 28 11.73 1.86 5.11
C MET A 28 11.06 2.76 4.09
N THR A 29 9.96 2.27 3.53
CA THR A 29 9.05 3.05 2.71
C THR A 29 7.65 2.98 3.30
N PHE A 30 7.03 4.14 3.44
CA PHE A 30 5.62 4.28 3.83
C PHE A 30 4.87 4.80 2.61
N SER A 31 3.85 4.05 2.19
CA SER A 31 3.01 4.42 1.04
C SER A 31 1.62 4.76 1.55
N TYR A 32 1.21 6.02 1.40
CA TYR A 32 -0.13 6.48 1.73
C TYR A 32 -0.92 6.53 0.43
N LEU A 33 -1.97 5.74 0.33
CA LEU A 33 -2.71 5.53 -0.91
C LEU A 33 -4.15 5.97 -0.78
N ASP A 34 -4.60 6.76 -1.76
CA ASP A 34 -6.02 6.96 -2.02
C ASP A 34 -6.42 6.02 -3.13
N VAL A 35 -7.41 5.17 -2.88
CA VAL A 35 -7.82 4.12 -3.81
C VAL A 35 -9.31 4.24 -4.09
N LYS A 36 -9.67 4.24 -5.37
CA LYS A 36 -11.09 4.27 -5.77
C LYS A 36 -11.72 2.89 -5.68
N ALA A 37 -12.97 2.86 -5.24
CA ALA A 37 -13.77 1.63 -5.21
C ALA A 37 -13.69 0.89 -6.55
N GLY A 38 -13.52 -0.43 -6.48
CA GLY A 38 -13.42 -1.29 -7.65
C GLY A 38 -12.06 -1.33 -8.33
N SER A 39 -11.09 -0.51 -7.89
CA SER A 39 -9.75 -0.51 -8.47
C SER A 39 -8.98 -1.73 -7.99
N ALA A 40 -8.43 -2.49 -8.95
CA ALA A 40 -7.70 -3.73 -8.67
C ALA A 40 -6.20 -3.54 -8.83
N LEU A 41 -5.44 -4.22 -7.97
CA LEU A 41 -4.00 -4.35 -8.08
C LEU A 41 -3.69 -5.80 -8.41
N LYS A 42 -3.02 -6.03 -9.55
CA LYS A 42 -2.71 -7.37 -10.05
C LYS A 42 -1.79 -8.13 -9.10
N GLU A 43 -1.88 -9.46 -9.14
CA GLU A 43 -1.00 -10.31 -8.37
C GLU A 43 0.47 -10.02 -8.69
N HIS A 44 1.25 -9.85 -7.63
CA HIS A 44 2.66 -9.55 -7.71
C HIS A 44 3.35 -10.02 -6.42
N SER A 45 4.66 -10.00 -6.43
CA SER A 45 5.46 -10.27 -5.25
C SER A 45 6.70 -9.39 -5.26
N HIS A 46 7.31 -9.23 -4.12
CA HIS A 46 8.54 -8.44 -3.96
C HIS A 46 9.31 -8.94 -2.73
N PRO A 47 10.62 -8.73 -2.67
CA PRO A 47 11.42 -9.21 -1.54
C PRO A 47 11.16 -8.46 -0.23
N HIS A 48 10.51 -7.31 -0.29
CA HIS A 48 10.20 -6.49 0.89
C HIS A 48 9.12 -7.15 1.73
N GLU A 49 9.27 -7.11 3.05
CA GLU A 49 8.14 -7.33 3.95
C GLU A 49 7.19 -6.14 3.83
N GLN A 50 5.90 -6.40 3.96
CA GLN A 50 4.89 -5.35 3.89
C GLN A 50 3.88 -5.53 5.01
N VAL A 51 3.52 -4.41 5.65
CA VAL A 51 2.39 -4.40 6.58
C VAL A 51 1.33 -3.50 5.97
N ALA A 52 0.20 -4.09 5.61
CA ALA A 52 -0.90 -3.40 4.94
C ALA A 52 -1.96 -2.96 5.95
N HIS A 53 -2.29 -1.67 5.91
CA HIS A 53 -3.30 -1.06 6.78
C HIS A 53 -4.40 -0.46 5.93
N VAL A 54 -5.64 -0.59 6.37
CA VAL A 54 -6.75 0.21 5.86
C VAL A 54 -7.04 1.30 6.89
N LEU A 55 -6.87 2.55 6.53
CA LEU A 55 -7.18 3.68 7.41
C LEU A 55 -8.65 4.08 7.29
N GLU A 56 -9.20 4.00 6.07
CA GLU A 56 -10.61 4.28 5.79
C GLU A 56 -11.09 3.31 4.70
N GLY A 57 -12.33 2.85 4.83
CA GLY A 57 -12.98 1.99 3.83
C GLY A 57 -12.78 0.49 4.08
N ARG A 58 -13.06 -0.29 3.04
CA ARG A 58 -12.92 -1.77 3.06
C ARG A 58 -12.13 -2.21 1.86
N PHE A 59 -11.15 -3.05 2.08
CA PHE A 59 -10.25 -3.55 1.05
C PHE A 59 -10.17 -5.07 1.10
N GLN A 60 -10.07 -5.71 -0.05
CA GLN A 60 -9.83 -7.15 -0.14
C GLN A 60 -8.41 -7.38 -0.63
N LEU A 61 -7.60 -8.04 0.18
CA LEU A 61 -6.26 -8.46 -0.20
C LEU A 61 -6.25 -9.98 -0.34
N THR A 62 -5.76 -10.47 -1.47
CA THR A 62 -5.61 -11.91 -1.70
C THR A 62 -4.16 -12.27 -1.47
N LEU A 63 -3.90 -13.06 -0.42
CA LEU A 63 -2.56 -13.45 0.00
C LEU A 63 -2.35 -14.93 -0.26
N ALA A 64 -1.38 -15.26 -1.12
CA ALA A 64 -1.11 -16.65 -1.51
C ALA A 64 -2.40 -17.37 -1.95
N GLY A 65 -3.24 -16.69 -2.72
CA GLY A 65 -4.49 -17.23 -3.23
C GLY A 65 -5.68 -17.15 -2.27
N GLU A 66 -5.49 -16.68 -1.03
CA GLU A 66 -6.57 -16.60 -0.04
C GLU A 66 -7.07 -15.16 0.07
N PRO A 67 -8.35 -14.89 -0.26
CA PRO A 67 -8.91 -13.56 -0.15
C PRO A 67 -9.22 -13.22 1.31
N ILE A 68 -8.82 -12.00 1.72
CA ILE A 68 -9.04 -11.48 3.06
C ILE A 68 -9.61 -10.07 2.93
N GLU A 69 -10.82 -9.87 3.43
CA GLU A 69 -11.41 -8.53 3.51
C GLU A 69 -11.07 -7.93 4.88
N PHE A 70 -10.61 -6.68 4.90
CA PHE A 70 -10.26 -6.01 6.15
C PHE A 70 -10.52 -4.50 6.07
N GLY A 71 -10.52 -3.87 7.22
CA GLY A 71 -10.83 -2.45 7.36
C GLY A 71 -10.04 -1.79 8.50
N PRO A 72 -10.45 -0.58 8.90
CA PRO A 72 -9.77 0.16 9.96
C PRO A 72 -9.56 -0.64 11.24
N GLY A 73 -8.36 -0.57 11.80
CA GLY A 73 -8.00 -1.30 13.01
C GLY A 73 -7.48 -2.71 12.76
N GLU A 74 -7.48 -3.16 11.49
CA GLU A 74 -6.96 -4.47 11.10
C GLU A 74 -5.77 -4.28 10.19
N VAL A 75 -4.77 -5.16 10.30
CA VAL A 75 -3.58 -5.12 9.44
C VAL A 75 -3.29 -6.51 8.90
N ILE A 76 -2.69 -6.57 7.71
CA ILE A 76 -2.22 -7.82 7.13
C ILE A 76 -0.71 -7.74 6.99
N VAL A 77 -0.02 -8.74 7.54
CA VAL A 77 1.43 -8.88 7.38
C VAL A 77 1.69 -9.74 6.15
N ILE A 78 2.38 -9.16 5.17
CA ILE A 78 2.74 -9.85 3.93
C ILE A 78 4.22 -10.19 4.00
N PRO A 79 4.57 -11.48 4.13
CA PRO A 79 5.97 -11.89 4.18
C PRO A 79 6.67 -11.65 2.84
N SER A 80 8.00 -11.58 2.89
CA SER A 80 8.85 -11.45 1.71
C SER A 80 8.49 -12.48 0.63
N ASN A 81 8.35 -12.02 -0.61
CA ASN A 81 8.14 -12.85 -1.81
C ASN A 81 6.81 -13.62 -1.87
N VAL A 82 5.89 -13.39 -0.96
CA VAL A 82 4.57 -14.04 -1.01
C VAL A 82 3.68 -13.31 -2.03
N PRO A 83 3.12 -14.02 -3.02
CA PRO A 83 2.24 -13.41 -4.02
C PRO A 83 0.99 -12.81 -3.38
N HIS A 84 0.63 -11.62 -3.81
CA HIS A 84 -0.57 -10.94 -3.32
C HIS A 84 -1.16 -10.02 -4.38
N SER A 85 -2.46 -9.78 -4.25
CA SER A 85 -3.23 -8.89 -5.10
C SER A 85 -4.24 -8.15 -4.25
N GLY A 86 -4.95 -7.20 -4.81
CA GLY A 86 -5.93 -6.46 -4.04
C GLY A 86 -7.02 -5.81 -4.86
N MET A 87 -8.10 -5.46 -4.18
CA MET A 87 -9.19 -4.69 -4.76
C MET A 87 -9.87 -3.87 -3.67
N ALA A 88 -10.10 -2.59 -3.94
CA ALA A 88 -10.87 -1.73 -3.06
C ALA A 88 -12.36 -2.07 -3.20
N ILE A 89 -12.99 -2.46 -2.10
CA ILE A 89 -14.43 -2.73 -2.08
C ILE A 89 -15.18 -1.40 -2.05
N THR A 90 -14.71 -0.47 -1.24
CA THR A 90 -15.17 0.92 -1.20
C THR A 90 -14.00 1.82 -1.57
N ASP A 91 -14.23 3.13 -1.66
CA ASP A 91 -13.11 4.06 -1.65
C ASP A 91 -12.32 3.83 -0.37
N CYS A 92 -11.00 3.80 -0.50
CA CYS A 92 -10.11 3.48 0.61
C CYS A 92 -8.99 4.50 0.77
N VAL A 93 -8.55 4.64 2.01
CA VAL A 93 -7.25 5.21 2.33
C VAL A 93 -6.41 4.09 2.94
N LEU A 94 -5.30 3.78 2.32
CA LEU A 94 -4.41 2.69 2.73
C LEU A 94 -3.08 3.25 3.22
N LEU A 95 -2.43 2.50 4.10
CA LEU A 95 -1.05 2.73 4.48
C LEU A 95 -0.30 1.41 4.37
N ASP A 96 0.67 1.34 3.46
CA ASP A 96 1.56 0.21 3.32
C ASP A 96 2.93 0.59 3.85
N VAL A 97 3.48 -0.25 4.73
CA VAL A 97 4.83 -0.07 5.28
C VAL A 97 5.70 -1.18 4.73
N PHE A 98 6.82 -0.81 4.10
CA PHE A 98 7.75 -1.75 3.47
C PHE A 98 9.12 -1.71 4.14
N TYR A 99 9.72 -2.88 4.32
CA TYR A 99 11.11 -3.02 4.74
C TYR A 99 11.79 -4.11 3.88
N PRO A 100 12.96 -3.88 3.33
CA PRO A 100 13.70 -2.61 3.27
C PRO A 100 13.02 -1.56 2.38
N VAL A 101 13.68 -0.43 2.21
CA VAL A 101 13.16 0.67 1.39
C VAL A 101 12.89 0.21 -0.04
N ARG A 102 11.78 0.68 -0.61
CA ARG A 102 11.39 0.40 -2.00
C ARG A 102 12.15 1.35 -2.93
N GLU A 103 13.29 0.90 -3.45
CA GLU A 103 14.08 1.72 -4.37
C GLU A 103 13.35 2.01 -5.69
N ASP A 104 12.50 1.09 -6.13
CA ASP A 104 11.66 1.29 -7.30
C ASP A 104 10.66 2.43 -7.10
N TYR A 105 10.06 2.52 -5.91
CA TYR A 105 9.16 3.63 -5.57
C TYR A 105 9.92 4.93 -5.36
N ARG A 106 11.12 4.86 -4.78
CA ARG A 106 11.96 6.05 -4.60
C ARG A 106 12.33 6.69 -5.93
N ALA A 107 12.45 5.91 -6.97
CA ALA A 107 12.81 6.37 -8.31
C ALA A 107 11.65 7.02 -9.09
N LEU A 108 10.45 6.96 -8.59
CA LEU A 108 9.28 7.55 -9.24
C LEU A 108 9.29 9.08 -9.22
#